data_183e0b499cfea417358cdd715e2a29a6
#
_entry.id   183e0b499cfea417358cdd715e2a29a6
#
_cell.length_a   1.000
_cell.length_b   1.000
_cell.length_c   1.000
_cell.angle_alpha   90.00
_cell.angle_beta   90.00
_cell.angle_gamma   90.00
#
_symmetry.space_group_name_H-M   'P 1'
#
loop_
_entity.id
_entity.type
_entity.pdbx_description
1 polymer ?
#
loop_
_entity_poly.entity_id
_entity_poly.type
_entity_poly.pdbx_seq_one_letter_code
_entity_poly.pdbx_strand_id
1 'polypeptide(L)'
;MVMMTEAVPQPKIKFYATGFSGKDINDLKPLLNTLDAVLVDVRFSPTCEIMRWRQIYLKALLREKYHHLPHLGSRAFREGKAKIQNLDLGIKILISFNVNAVLICECGDPKKCHRLLIAQELWNKGFEVEELKNWKLIDT
;
A
#
# COMPACT_ATOMS: atom_id res chain seq x y z
N MET A 1 24.66 -8.83 -30.28
CA MET A 1 24.48 -8.67 -29.60
C MET A 1 23.86 -8.56 -29.08
N VAL A 2 23.54 -8.48 -28.86
CA VAL A 2 23.05 -8.27 -28.17
C VAL A 2 22.69 -8.04 -27.47
N MET A 3 22.45 -7.95 -27.32
CA MET A 3 22.13 -7.72 -26.64
C MET A 3 21.72 -7.56 -25.87
N MET A 4 21.65 -7.40 -25.87
CA MET A 4 21.33 -7.24 -25.16
C MET A 4 20.70 -7.02 -24.56
N THR A 5 20.35 -7.12 -24.61
CA THR A 5 19.85 -6.91 -24.20
C THR A 5 19.57 -6.38 -23.42
N GLU A 6 19.69 -5.90 -23.32
CA GLU A 6 19.51 -5.43 -22.64
C GLU A 6 18.85 -4.88 -22.34
N ALA A 7 19.25 -4.77 -22.67
CA ALA A 7 18.14 -4.73 -21.86
C ALA A 7 17.61 -3.40 -21.50
N VAL A 8 16.43 -3.17 -21.79
CA VAL A 8 15.76 -1.98 -21.32
C VAL A 8 15.56 -2.17 -19.84
N PRO A 9 16.11 -1.32 -19.00
CA PRO A 9 15.85 -1.43 -17.58
C PRO A 9 14.36 -1.34 -17.34
N GLN A 10 13.83 -2.27 -16.58
CA GLN A 10 12.44 -2.20 -16.19
C GLN A 10 12.25 -0.94 -15.34
N PRO A 11 11.13 -0.22 -15.51
CA PRO A 11 10.86 0.91 -14.63
C PRO A 11 10.91 0.41 -13.20
N LYS A 12 11.64 1.11 -12.36
CA LYS A 12 11.72 0.71 -10.98
C LYS A 12 10.42 1.02 -10.31
N ILE A 13 9.69 0.00 -9.93
CA ILE A 13 8.48 0.13 -9.16
C ILE A 13 8.88 0.23 -7.70
N LYS A 14 8.32 1.17 -7.00
CA LYS A 14 8.56 1.33 -5.57
C LYS A 14 7.24 1.23 -4.82
N PHE A 15 7.28 0.53 -3.70
CA PHE A 15 6.13 0.41 -2.82
C PHE A 15 6.36 1.22 -1.56
N TYR A 16 5.28 1.73 -1.01
CA TYR A 16 5.29 2.47 0.25
C TYR A 16 4.26 1.83 1.15
N ALA A 17 4.46 1.89 2.45
CA ALA A 17 3.51 1.35 3.41
C ALA A 17 3.22 2.41 4.47
N THR A 18 1.98 2.52 4.89
CA THR A 18 1.60 3.52 5.87
C THR A 18 0.31 3.14 6.58
N GLY A 19 0.08 3.73 7.74
CA GLY A 19 -1.20 3.66 8.43
C GLY A 19 -1.86 5.02 8.44
N PHE A 20 -3.18 5.07 8.38
CA PHE A 20 -3.87 6.36 8.34
C PHE A 20 -4.26 6.89 9.73
N SER A 21 -4.06 6.12 10.79
CA SER A 21 -4.39 6.57 12.13
C SER A 21 -3.66 7.88 12.44
N GLY A 22 -4.41 8.91 12.78
CA GLY A 22 -3.85 10.23 13.07
C GLY A 22 -3.46 11.05 11.86
N LYS A 23 -3.77 10.61 10.65
CA LYS A 23 -3.42 11.34 9.43
C LYS A 23 -4.60 12.15 8.91
N ASP A 24 -4.30 13.18 8.13
CA ASP A 24 -5.30 14.04 7.51
C ASP A 24 -5.56 13.54 6.10
N ILE A 25 -6.82 13.22 5.80
CA ILE A 25 -7.20 12.71 4.49
C ILE A 25 -6.89 13.71 3.38
N ASN A 26 -6.86 15.01 3.70
CA ASN A 26 -6.56 16.03 2.72
C ASN A 26 -5.11 15.97 2.22
N ASP A 27 -4.24 15.28 2.95
CA ASP A 27 -2.85 15.09 2.53
C ASP A 27 -2.68 13.90 1.58
N LEU A 28 -3.72 13.08 1.42
CA LEU A 28 -3.61 11.82 0.68
C LEU A 28 -3.40 12.01 -0.82
N LYS A 29 -4.24 12.81 -1.47
CA LYS A 29 -4.09 13.06 -2.91
C LYS A 29 -2.75 13.70 -3.26
N PRO A 30 -2.32 14.74 -2.54
CA PRO A 30 -0.99 15.31 -2.79
C PRO A 30 0.13 14.28 -2.60
N LEU A 31 0.01 13.42 -1.60
CA LEU A 31 0.99 12.37 -1.36
C LEU A 31 1.09 11.43 -2.57
N LEU A 32 -0.04 10.94 -3.05
CA LEU A 32 -0.06 10.03 -4.20
C LEU A 32 0.49 10.70 -5.45
N ASN A 33 0.17 11.96 -5.65
CA ASN A 33 0.68 12.70 -6.81
C ASN A 33 2.20 12.87 -6.72
N THR A 34 2.71 13.21 -5.55
CA THR A 34 4.15 13.39 -5.34
C THR A 34 4.92 12.09 -5.58
N LEU A 35 4.36 10.98 -5.15
CA LEU A 35 5.00 9.67 -5.28
C LEU A 35 4.70 9.01 -6.62
N ASP A 36 3.82 9.59 -7.43
CA ASP A 36 3.36 9.00 -8.67
C ASP A 36 2.86 7.58 -8.41
N ALA A 37 1.96 7.44 -7.44
CA ALA A 37 1.53 6.15 -6.94
C ALA A 37 0.01 6.05 -6.87
N VAL A 38 -0.47 4.81 -6.85
CA VAL A 38 -1.88 4.53 -6.55
C VAL A 38 -1.98 4.11 -5.09
N LEU A 39 -3.18 4.16 -4.54
CA LEU A 39 -3.43 3.70 -3.18
C LEU A 39 -3.95 2.28 -3.23
N VAL A 40 -3.33 1.39 -2.48
CA VAL A 40 -3.78 0.00 -2.34
C VAL A 40 -4.19 -0.23 -0.90
N ASP A 41 -5.47 -0.44 -0.69
CA ASP A 41 -6.04 -0.65 0.63
C ASP A 41 -5.86 -2.12 0.99
N VAL A 42 -5.02 -2.39 1.97
CA VAL A 42 -4.72 -3.77 2.37
C VAL A 42 -5.52 -4.22 3.58
N ARG A 43 -6.61 -3.50 3.91
CA ARG A 43 -7.51 -3.95 4.95
C ARG A 43 -8.39 -5.08 4.42
N PHE A 44 -8.69 -6.05 5.25
CA PHE A 44 -9.59 -7.13 4.82
C PHE A 44 -10.97 -6.56 4.51
N SER A 45 -11.50 -5.73 5.41
CA SER A 45 -12.79 -5.08 5.24
C SER A 45 -12.62 -3.61 5.60
N PRO A 46 -12.61 -2.69 4.63
CA PRO A 46 -12.37 -1.27 4.91
C PRO A 46 -13.62 -0.55 5.37
N THR A 47 -14.09 -0.94 6.59
CA THR A 47 -15.25 -0.32 7.18
C THR A 47 -14.86 0.20 8.55
N CYS A 48 -14.23 1.30 8.65
CA CYS A 48 -13.89 1.86 9.96
C CYS A 48 -14.95 2.86 10.39
N GLU A 49 -14.92 3.27 11.67
CA GLU A 49 -15.89 4.19 12.20
C GLU A 49 -15.79 5.58 11.58
N ILE A 50 -14.61 5.98 11.17
CA ILE A 50 -14.41 7.30 10.59
C ILE A 50 -14.74 7.22 9.11
N MET A 51 -15.80 7.89 8.70
CA MET A 51 -16.36 7.76 7.35
C MET A 51 -15.37 8.06 6.24
N ARG A 52 -14.51 9.07 6.42
CA ARG A 52 -13.58 9.45 5.36
C ARG A 52 -12.53 8.39 5.04
N TRP A 53 -12.37 7.38 5.90
CA TRP A 53 -11.45 6.30 5.65
C TRP A 53 -12.15 5.01 5.22
N ARG A 54 -13.45 5.07 4.98
CA ARG A 54 -14.19 3.92 4.46
C ARG A 54 -13.96 3.75 2.96
N GLN A 55 -14.07 2.52 2.51
CA GLN A 55 -13.85 2.19 1.10
C GLN A 55 -14.67 3.07 0.16
N ILE A 56 -15.94 3.26 0.47
CA ILE A 56 -16.83 4.02 -0.42
C ILE A 56 -16.36 5.47 -0.56
N TYR A 57 -15.85 6.05 0.52
CA TYR A 57 -15.36 7.42 0.47
C TYR A 57 -14.04 7.51 -0.30
N LEU A 58 -13.12 6.57 -0.06
CA LEU A 58 -11.83 6.55 -0.73
C LEU A 58 -11.99 6.31 -2.24
N LYS A 59 -12.92 5.45 -2.63
CA LYS A 59 -13.21 5.23 -4.04
C LYS A 59 -13.73 6.49 -4.70
N ALA A 60 -14.61 7.22 -4.02
CA ALA A 60 -15.16 8.47 -4.56
C ALA A 60 -14.07 9.54 -4.68
N LEU A 61 -13.15 9.59 -3.71
CA LEU A 61 -12.09 10.59 -3.68
C LEU A 61 -11.00 10.31 -4.72
N LEU A 62 -10.57 9.06 -4.83
CA LEU A 62 -9.40 8.70 -5.62
C LEU A 62 -9.73 8.04 -6.95
N ARG A 63 -10.94 7.53 -7.11
CA ARG A 63 -11.43 6.89 -8.33
C ARG A 63 -10.49 5.76 -8.78
N GLU A 64 -9.92 5.84 -9.98
CA GLU A 64 -9.08 4.78 -10.51
C GLU A 64 -7.75 4.63 -9.78
N LYS A 65 -7.41 5.56 -8.91
CA LYS A 65 -6.19 5.44 -8.11
C LYS A 65 -6.42 4.67 -6.81
N TYR A 66 -7.63 4.22 -6.54
CA TYR A 66 -7.92 3.43 -5.35
C TYR A 66 -8.14 1.98 -5.72
N HIS A 67 -7.41 1.09 -5.06
CA HIS A 67 -7.56 -0.36 -5.23
C HIS A 67 -7.69 -1.01 -3.87
N HIS A 68 -8.57 -2.00 -3.75
CA HIS A 68 -8.72 -2.75 -2.52
C HIS A 68 -8.28 -4.19 -2.78
N LEU A 69 -7.31 -4.66 -2.02
CA LEU A 69 -6.82 -6.04 -2.11
C LEU A 69 -7.10 -6.77 -0.79
N PRO A 70 -8.30 -7.35 -0.62
CA PRO A 70 -8.62 -8.05 0.62
C PRO A 70 -7.73 -9.28 0.85
N HIS A 71 -7.13 -9.83 -0.21
CA HIS A 71 -6.19 -10.94 -0.09
C HIS A 71 -5.02 -10.58 0.82
N LEU A 72 -4.63 -9.31 0.87
CA LEU A 72 -3.56 -8.84 1.73
C LEU A 72 -4.05 -8.44 3.12
N GLY A 73 -5.35 -8.52 3.36
CA GLY A 73 -5.92 -8.16 4.64
C GLY A 73 -5.82 -9.26 5.67
N SER A 74 -5.98 -8.89 6.94
CA SER A 74 -5.95 -9.84 8.04
C SER A 74 -7.25 -9.77 8.82
N ARG A 75 -7.89 -10.91 9.00
CA ARG A 75 -9.12 -11.00 9.81
C ARG A 75 -8.81 -11.06 11.29
N ALA A 76 -7.62 -11.53 11.63
CA ALA A 76 -7.27 -11.81 13.01
C ALA A 76 -6.46 -10.70 13.67
N PHE A 77 -6.34 -9.57 13.01
CA PHE A 77 -5.45 -8.53 13.53
C PHE A 77 -5.96 -7.96 14.87
N ARG A 78 -7.26 -7.94 15.08
CA ARG A 78 -7.84 -7.45 16.34
C ARG A 78 -7.54 -8.38 17.52
N GLU A 79 -7.15 -9.63 17.22
CA GLU A 79 -6.78 -10.58 18.24
C GLU A 79 -5.29 -10.58 18.49
N GLY A 80 -4.59 -9.61 17.96
CA GLY A 80 -3.13 -9.51 18.13
C GLY A 80 -2.34 -10.43 17.23
N LYS A 81 -2.99 -11.05 16.26
CA LYS A 81 -2.32 -11.97 15.34
C LYS A 81 -2.43 -11.42 13.94
N ALA A 82 -1.29 -11.15 13.31
CA ALA A 82 -1.28 -10.73 11.94
C ALA A 82 -1.28 -11.95 11.05
N LYS A 83 -2.45 -12.31 10.52
CA LYS A 83 -2.57 -13.44 9.62
C LYS A 83 -3.21 -12.97 8.34
N ILE A 84 -2.43 -12.92 7.29
CA ILE A 84 -2.89 -12.45 5.99
C ILE A 84 -3.66 -13.56 5.29
N GLN A 85 -4.78 -13.20 4.66
CA GLN A 85 -5.70 -14.16 4.04
C GLN A 85 -5.06 -14.97 2.93
N ASN A 86 -4.37 -14.31 1.99
CA ASN A 86 -3.71 -15.00 0.91
C ASN A 86 -2.56 -14.13 0.41
N LEU A 87 -1.45 -14.19 1.10
CA LEU A 87 -0.30 -13.34 0.83
C LEU A 87 0.24 -13.53 -0.59
N ASP A 88 0.40 -14.78 -1.02
CA ASP A 88 0.98 -15.05 -2.34
C ASP A 88 0.14 -14.47 -3.47
N LEU A 89 -1.16 -14.69 -3.44
CA LEU A 89 -2.05 -14.17 -4.48
C LEU A 89 -2.11 -12.65 -4.42
N GLY A 90 -2.21 -12.10 -3.22
CA GLY A 90 -2.25 -10.64 -3.03
C GLY A 90 -1.01 -9.97 -3.59
N ILE A 91 0.15 -10.54 -3.33
CA ILE A 91 1.42 -10.00 -3.85
C ILE A 91 1.46 -10.09 -5.37
N LYS A 92 1.01 -11.20 -5.95
CA LYS A 92 0.97 -11.34 -7.41
C LYS A 92 0.07 -10.28 -8.06
N ILE A 93 -1.10 -10.04 -7.48
CA ILE A 93 -2.01 -9.03 -8.00
C ILE A 93 -1.38 -7.65 -7.88
N LEU A 94 -0.78 -7.35 -6.74
CA LEU A 94 -0.14 -6.07 -6.49
C LEU A 94 0.97 -5.80 -7.50
N ILE A 95 1.83 -6.76 -7.73
CA ILE A 95 2.93 -6.61 -8.69
C ILE A 95 2.38 -6.44 -10.11
N SER A 96 1.27 -7.09 -10.42
CA SER A 96 0.69 -7.02 -11.75
C SER A 96 0.21 -5.62 -12.13
N PHE A 97 -0.06 -4.76 -11.15
CA PHE A 97 -0.43 -3.37 -11.44
C PHE A 97 0.71 -2.61 -12.13
N ASN A 98 1.93 -3.01 -11.86
CA ASN A 98 3.14 -2.45 -12.51
C ASN A 98 3.24 -0.94 -12.35
N VAL A 99 2.88 -0.42 -11.19
CA VAL A 99 2.96 1.01 -10.85
C VAL A 99 3.36 1.14 -9.39
N ASN A 100 3.88 2.30 -9.02
CA ASN A 100 4.16 2.58 -7.62
C ASN A 100 2.87 2.52 -6.82
N ALA A 101 2.92 2.00 -5.62
CA ALA A 101 1.73 1.85 -4.80
C ALA A 101 2.01 2.20 -3.34
N VAL A 102 1.05 2.85 -2.71
CA VAL A 102 1.07 3.10 -1.27
C VAL A 102 0.10 2.11 -0.64
N LEU A 103 0.64 1.20 0.15
CA LEU A 103 -0.16 0.19 0.87
C LEU A 103 -0.65 0.82 2.16
N ILE A 104 -1.95 0.87 2.35
CA ILE A 104 -2.53 1.58 3.49
C ILE A 104 -3.37 0.67 4.37
N CYS A 105 -3.22 0.81 5.66
CA CYS A 105 -4.09 0.18 6.65
C CYS A 105 -4.35 1.18 7.78
N GLU A 106 -5.06 0.76 8.80
CA GLU A 106 -5.41 1.68 9.87
C GLU A 106 -4.27 1.92 10.86
N CYS A 107 -3.51 0.89 11.19
CA CYS A 107 -2.53 0.96 12.26
C CYS A 107 -1.47 2.02 12.06
N GLY A 108 -1.20 2.80 13.11
CA GLY A 108 -0.10 3.76 13.08
C GLY A 108 1.26 3.13 13.32
N ASP A 109 1.29 1.98 14.01
CA ASP A 109 2.56 1.31 14.35
C ASP A 109 2.78 0.12 13.40
N PRO A 110 3.79 0.17 12.53
CA PRO A 110 4.01 -0.91 11.57
C PRO A 110 4.33 -2.24 12.25
N LYS A 111 4.88 -2.22 13.45
CA LYS A 111 5.21 -3.46 14.17
C LYS A 111 3.96 -4.22 14.61
N LYS A 112 2.82 -3.53 14.70
CA LYS A 112 1.56 -4.14 15.13
C LYS A 112 0.61 -4.37 13.96
N CYS A 113 1.06 -4.14 12.74
CA CYS A 113 0.19 -4.22 11.58
C CYS A 113 0.68 -5.26 10.60
N HIS A 114 -0.25 -5.92 9.95
CA HIS A 114 0.07 -6.92 8.94
C HIS A 114 0.81 -6.35 7.73
N ARG A 115 0.83 -5.03 7.55
CA ARG A 115 1.57 -4.44 6.43
C ARG A 115 3.06 -4.71 6.50
N LEU A 116 3.59 -4.97 7.70
CA LEU A 116 4.99 -5.34 7.83
C LEU A 116 5.28 -6.66 7.13
N LEU A 117 4.37 -7.62 7.23
CA LEU A 117 4.52 -8.92 6.56
C LEU A 117 4.50 -8.76 5.05
N ILE A 118 3.64 -7.87 4.55
CA ILE A 118 3.57 -7.59 3.12
C ILE A 118 4.88 -6.94 2.66
N ALA A 119 5.38 -5.97 3.42
CA ALA A 119 6.61 -5.27 3.09
C ALA A 119 7.80 -6.25 3.06
N GLN A 120 7.87 -7.16 4.03
CA GLN A 120 8.94 -8.15 4.09
C GLN A 120 8.90 -9.07 2.87
N GLU A 121 7.72 -9.48 2.44
CA GLU A 121 7.58 -10.36 1.27
C GLU A 121 7.98 -9.63 -0.02
N LEU A 122 7.60 -8.37 -0.17
CA LEU A 122 8.01 -7.58 -1.32
C LEU A 122 9.52 -7.38 -1.33
N TRP A 123 10.09 -7.12 -0.17
CA TRP A 123 11.54 -6.96 -0.02
C TRP A 123 12.27 -8.25 -0.43
N ASN A 124 11.73 -9.40 -0.01
CA ASN A 124 12.31 -10.69 -0.36
C ASN A 124 12.27 -10.94 -1.86
N LYS A 125 11.32 -10.35 -2.56
CA LYS A 125 11.20 -10.49 -4.02
C LYS A 125 12.00 -9.43 -4.77
N GLY A 126 12.75 -8.59 -4.06
CA GLY A 126 13.64 -7.61 -4.69
C GLY A 126 13.02 -6.24 -4.89
N PHE A 127 11.86 -5.96 -4.32
CA PHE A 127 11.23 -4.66 -4.46
C PHE A 127 11.61 -3.75 -3.29
N GLU A 128 11.72 -2.47 -3.56
CA GLU A 128 11.99 -1.48 -2.54
C GLU A 128 10.67 -1.10 -1.87
N VAL A 129 10.64 -1.07 -0.54
CA VAL A 129 9.46 -0.68 0.23
C VAL A 129 9.89 0.31 1.29
N GLU A 130 9.20 1.43 1.37
CA GLU A 130 9.50 2.45 2.35
C GLU A 130 8.28 2.68 3.25
N GLU A 131 8.47 2.68 4.56
CA GLU A 131 7.40 3.00 5.51
C GLU A 131 7.28 4.52 5.61
N LEU A 132 6.09 5.06 5.34
CA LEU A 132 5.85 6.50 5.38
C LEU A 132 5.26 6.88 6.72
N LYS A 133 6.00 7.61 7.51
CA LYS A 133 5.53 8.11 8.79
C LYS A 133 4.89 9.49 8.64
N ASN A 134 5.32 10.26 7.66
CA ASN A 134 4.83 11.61 7.45
C ASN A 134 4.34 11.74 6.02
N TRP A 135 3.08 12.14 5.84
CA TRP A 135 2.49 12.29 4.53
C TRP A 135 2.81 13.65 3.89
N LYS A 136 3.25 14.60 4.68
CA LYS A 136 3.66 15.89 4.13
C LYS A 136 5.10 15.78 3.68
N LEU A 137 5.25 15.40 2.42
CA LEU A 137 6.57 15.27 1.87
C LEU A 137 7.04 16.64 1.41
N ILE A 138 7.40 17.43 2.35
CA ILE A 138 7.75 18.74 2.02
C ILE A 138 9.10 18.79 1.58
N ASP A 139 9.29 19.22 0.48
CA ASP A 139 10.52 19.42 0.03
C ASP A 139 10.70 20.78 -0.05
N THR A 140 10.73 21.38 0.64
CA THR A 140 10.99 22.74 0.62
C THR A 140 12.31 23.13 0.36
#